data_70170958d0449a61467e5d98f8a9708a
#
_entry.id   70170958d0449a61467e5d98f8a9708a
#
_cell.length_a   1.000
_cell.length_b   1.000
_cell.length_c   1.000
_cell.angle_alpha   90.00
_cell.angle_beta   90.00
_cell.angle_gamma   90.00
#
_symmetry.space_group_name_H-M   'P 1'
#
loop_
_entity.id
_entity.type
_entity.pdbx_description
1 polymer ?
#
loop_
_entity_poly.entity_id
_entity_poly.type
_entity_poly.pdbx_seq_one_letter_code
_entity_poly.pdbx_strand_id
1 'polypeptide(L)'
;IIKYDYLSGKAIETIFDVATAKNCTLKKISDYEFDPQEKRILILTDKTPIYRHSFSTTYYVYNITRNELEPLSQNPGVQNLAQFSPNGRMIAFARGNNLFIKKLDFNTELQITKDGEFNKIINGTADWVYEEEFGRTRYFEWSPDSKLLAWVRFDESEIKQFSFDVYDHPYDNAYTYKYPKAGETNSTVSVHVYDIENRTTKQMNCGTGNDIYFPIVQWTNDNESLAIVRL
;
A
#
# COMPACT_ATOMS: atom_id res chain seq x y z
N ILE A 1 -16.12 -15.76 4.04
CA ILE A 1 -16.21 -15.52 2.58
C ILE A 1 -16.89 -16.74 1.97
N ILE A 2 -18.00 -16.52 1.28
CA ILE A 2 -18.79 -17.60 0.66
C ILE A 2 -18.85 -17.34 -0.85
N LYS A 3 -18.61 -18.37 -1.63
CA LYS A 3 -18.75 -18.36 -3.09
C LYS A 3 -20.18 -18.74 -3.46
N TYR A 4 -20.77 -17.96 -4.35
CA TYR A 4 -22.13 -18.17 -4.84
C TYR A 4 -22.12 -18.42 -6.35
N ASP A 5 -23.02 -19.29 -6.80
CA ASP A 5 -23.36 -19.42 -8.22
C ASP A 5 -24.20 -18.20 -8.63
N TYR A 6 -23.74 -17.42 -9.61
CA TYR A 6 -24.39 -16.16 -9.96
C TYR A 6 -25.72 -16.36 -10.70
N LEU A 7 -25.93 -17.50 -11.35
CA LEU A 7 -27.18 -17.81 -12.09
C LEU A 7 -28.29 -18.24 -11.15
N SER A 8 -27.97 -19.11 -10.19
CA SER A 8 -28.95 -19.67 -9.26
C SER A 8 -29.05 -18.94 -7.93
N GLY A 9 -28.07 -18.09 -7.60
CA GLY A 9 -27.94 -17.44 -6.29
C GLY A 9 -27.62 -18.38 -5.14
N LYS A 10 -27.30 -19.65 -5.41
CA LYS A 10 -27.01 -20.64 -4.37
C LYS A 10 -25.56 -20.60 -3.92
N ALA A 11 -25.34 -20.78 -2.61
CA ALA A 11 -24.01 -20.97 -2.06
C ALA A 11 -23.37 -22.24 -2.63
N ILE A 12 -22.14 -22.15 -3.10
CA ILE A 12 -21.35 -23.27 -3.63
C ILE A 12 -20.43 -23.80 -2.54
N GLU A 13 -19.65 -22.92 -1.92
CA GLU A 13 -18.68 -23.32 -0.89
C GLU A 13 -18.33 -22.15 0.04
N THR A 14 -17.86 -22.46 1.24
CA THR A 14 -17.24 -21.50 2.14
C THR A 14 -15.74 -21.51 1.92
N ILE A 15 -15.19 -20.39 1.40
CA ILE A 15 -13.76 -20.25 1.11
C ILE A 15 -12.99 -19.89 2.37
N PHE A 16 -13.54 -19.01 3.21
CA PHE A 16 -12.93 -18.58 4.47
C PHE A 16 -13.97 -18.40 5.55
N ASP A 17 -13.70 -18.98 6.72
CA ASP A 17 -14.51 -18.82 7.93
C ASP A 17 -13.57 -18.62 9.13
N VAL A 18 -13.76 -17.55 9.86
CA VAL A 18 -12.97 -17.21 11.08
C VAL A 18 -13.07 -18.30 12.15
N ALA A 19 -14.18 -19.08 12.18
CA ALA A 19 -14.38 -20.13 13.17
C ALA A 19 -13.60 -21.42 12.87
N THR A 20 -13.24 -21.66 11.60
CA THR A 20 -12.62 -22.92 11.15
C THR A 20 -11.22 -22.78 10.60
N ALA A 21 -10.80 -21.56 10.25
CA ALA A 21 -9.46 -21.29 9.76
C ALA A 21 -8.42 -21.53 10.88
N LYS A 22 -7.37 -22.28 10.56
CA LYS A 22 -6.26 -22.52 11.50
C LYS A 22 -5.52 -21.24 11.79
N ASN A 23 -5.03 -21.10 13.03
CA ASN A 23 -4.31 -19.94 13.54
C ASN A 23 -5.11 -18.62 13.49
N CYS A 24 -6.42 -18.70 13.23
CA CYS A 24 -7.28 -17.53 13.17
C CYS A 24 -7.68 -17.06 14.57
N THR A 25 -7.31 -15.84 14.92
CA THR A 25 -7.73 -15.15 16.15
C THR A 25 -8.71 -14.00 15.86
N LEU A 26 -9.06 -13.80 14.59
CA LEU A 26 -9.93 -12.72 14.16
C LEU A 26 -11.39 -13.01 14.55
N LYS A 27 -12.10 -11.97 14.95
CA LYS A 27 -13.55 -12.03 15.18
C LYS A 27 -14.35 -11.60 13.95
N LYS A 28 -13.76 -10.76 13.11
CA LYS A 28 -14.36 -10.21 11.89
C LYS A 28 -13.26 -9.80 10.91
N ILE A 29 -13.63 -9.64 9.67
CA ILE A 29 -12.79 -9.06 8.62
C ILE A 29 -13.44 -7.78 8.10
N SER A 30 -12.63 -6.82 7.65
CA SER A 30 -13.14 -5.58 7.06
C SER A 30 -13.18 -5.64 5.54
N ASP A 31 -12.23 -6.36 4.94
CA ASP A 31 -12.12 -6.48 3.48
C ASP A 31 -11.21 -7.65 3.12
N TYR A 32 -11.16 -8.02 1.83
CA TYR A 32 -10.30 -9.08 1.32
C TYR A 32 -9.97 -8.91 -0.16
N GLU A 33 -8.84 -9.49 -0.57
CA GLU A 33 -8.37 -9.54 -1.97
C GLU A 33 -7.79 -10.92 -2.27
N PHE A 34 -8.19 -11.54 -3.37
CA PHE A 34 -7.59 -12.80 -3.84
C PHE A 34 -6.24 -12.53 -4.53
N ASP A 35 -5.32 -13.48 -4.39
CA ASP A 35 -4.15 -13.50 -5.26
C ASP A 35 -4.56 -13.85 -6.70
N PRO A 36 -3.74 -13.51 -7.72
CA PRO A 36 -4.08 -13.75 -9.13
C PRO A 36 -4.33 -15.22 -9.49
N GLN A 37 -3.93 -16.17 -8.65
CA GLN A 37 -4.14 -17.60 -8.86
C GLN A 37 -5.27 -18.18 -7.97
N GLU A 38 -5.96 -17.35 -7.19
CA GLU A 38 -7.01 -17.72 -6.23
C GLU A 38 -6.57 -18.83 -5.23
N LYS A 39 -5.30 -18.82 -4.84
CA LYS A 39 -4.74 -19.76 -3.87
C LYS A 39 -4.59 -19.15 -2.47
N ARG A 40 -4.52 -17.85 -2.42
CA ARG A 40 -4.38 -17.07 -1.17
C ARG A 40 -5.34 -15.89 -1.18
N ILE A 41 -5.66 -15.44 0.01
CA ILE A 41 -6.47 -14.24 0.23
C ILE A 41 -5.69 -13.32 1.17
N LEU A 42 -5.56 -12.07 0.76
CA LEU A 42 -5.13 -10.99 1.64
C LEU A 42 -6.36 -10.50 2.41
N ILE A 43 -6.31 -10.59 3.72
CA ILE A 43 -7.43 -10.23 4.60
C ILE A 43 -7.05 -9.00 5.39
N LEU A 44 -7.97 -8.04 5.43
CA LEU A 44 -7.85 -6.79 6.18
C LEU A 44 -8.74 -6.85 7.43
N THR A 45 -8.22 -6.32 8.52
CA THR A 45 -8.96 -6.17 9.78
C THR A 45 -9.45 -4.73 9.97
N ASP A 46 -9.51 -4.25 11.20
CA ASP A 46 -9.99 -2.91 11.50
C ASP A 46 -9.19 -1.84 10.77
N LYS A 47 -9.89 -0.97 10.06
CA LYS A 47 -9.32 0.16 9.32
C LYS A 47 -9.30 1.39 10.20
N THR A 48 -8.14 2.03 10.33
CA THR A 48 -7.99 3.33 10.97
C THR A 48 -7.75 4.39 9.89
N PRO A 49 -8.67 5.33 9.68
CA PRO A 49 -8.52 6.37 8.67
C PRO A 49 -7.26 7.21 8.88
N ILE A 50 -6.62 7.61 7.79
CA ILE A 50 -5.50 8.57 7.77
C ILE A 50 -6.01 9.89 7.19
N TYR A 51 -6.52 9.88 5.96
CA TYR A 51 -7.19 10.99 5.30
C TYR A 51 -8.57 10.53 4.80
N ARG A 52 -9.07 11.11 3.72
CA ARG A 52 -10.41 10.80 3.17
C ARG A 52 -10.54 9.34 2.69
N HIS A 53 -9.50 8.79 2.07
CA HIS A 53 -9.50 7.48 1.43
C HIS A 53 -8.48 6.52 2.02
N SER A 54 -7.33 7.05 2.46
CA SER A 54 -6.25 6.25 3.03
C SER A 54 -6.57 5.80 4.45
N PHE A 55 -6.09 4.62 4.77
CA PHE A 55 -6.21 4.02 6.10
C PHE A 55 -5.02 3.12 6.39
N SER A 56 -4.76 2.92 7.66
CA SER A 56 -3.88 1.86 8.15
C SER A 56 -4.70 0.70 8.69
N THR A 57 -4.13 -0.51 8.60
CA THR A 57 -4.77 -1.73 9.08
C THR A 57 -3.73 -2.79 9.41
N THR A 58 -4.17 -3.93 9.94
CA THR A 58 -3.36 -5.15 10.00
C THR A 58 -3.81 -6.10 8.91
N TYR A 59 -2.86 -6.56 8.11
CA TYR A 59 -3.09 -7.52 7.04
C TYR A 59 -2.71 -8.93 7.47
N TYR A 60 -3.47 -9.89 6.95
CA TYR A 60 -3.23 -11.32 7.08
C TYR A 60 -3.23 -11.98 5.71
N VAL A 61 -2.51 -13.07 5.59
CA VAL A 61 -2.50 -13.92 4.39
C VAL A 61 -3.16 -15.25 4.75
N TYR A 62 -4.25 -15.56 4.10
CA TYR A 62 -4.93 -16.83 4.23
C TYR A 62 -4.56 -17.76 3.09
N ASN A 63 -4.08 -18.96 3.40
CA ASN A 63 -3.82 -20.01 2.44
C ASN A 63 -5.06 -20.92 2.34
N ILE A 64 -5.73 -20.89 1.20
CA ILE A 64 -7.00 -21.60 0.98
C ILE A 64 -6.80 -23.13 1.13
N THR A 65 -5.77 -23.68 0.48
CA THR A 65 -5.53 -25.14 0.49
C THR A 65 -5.17 -25.66 1.89
N ARG A 66 -4.41 -24.90 2.67
CA ARG A 66 -4.00 -25.30 4.03
C ARG A 66 -5.04 -24.98 5.09
N ASN A 67 -6.02 -24.14 4.74
CA ASN A 67 -6.99 -23.53 5.66
C ASN A 67 -6.27 -22.82 6.83
N GLU A 68 -5.29 -21.99 6.52
CA GLU A 68 -4.38 -21.40 7.50
C GLU A 68 -4.23 -19.89 7.30
N LEU A 69 -4.38 -19.15 8.40
CA LEU A 69 -4.23 -17.69 8.45
C LEU A 69 -2.93 -17.32 9.15
N GLU A 70 -2.15 -16.46 8.52
CA GLU A 70 -0.91 -15.91 9.09
C GLU A 70 -0.91 -14.37 8.98
N PRO A 71 -0.33 -13.63 9.94
CA PRO A 71 -0.13 -12.19 9.76
C PRO A 71 0.81 -11.93 8.58
N LEU A 72 0.54 -10.88 7.80
CA LEU A 72 1.40 -10.48 6.68
C LEU A 72 2.83 -10.21 7.15
N SER A 73 2.97 -9.53 8.27
CA SER A 73 4.26 -9.21 8.88
C SER A 73 4.32 -9.68 10.33
N GLN A 74 5.46 -10.22 10.73
CA GLN A 74 5.78 -10.53 12.14
C GLN A 74 6.36 -9.33 12.88
N ASN A 75 6.74 -8.28 12.15
CA ASN A 75 7.24 -7.04 12.74
C ASN A 75 6.07 -6.16 13.20
N PRO A 76 6.23 -5.43 14.30
CA PRO A 76 5.17 -4.58 14.82
C PRO A 76 4.83 -3.43 13.88
N GLY A 77 3.63 -2.91 14.04
CA GLY A 77 3.11 -1.77 13.31
C GLY A 77 2.06 -2.14 12.27
N VAL A 78 1.19 -1.17 12.04
CA VAL A 78 0.14 -1.26 11.03
C VAL A 78 0.73 -1.15 9.61
N GLN A 79 0.06 -1.72 8.65
CA GLN A 79 0.45 -1.68 7.26
C GLN A 79 -0.57 -0.88 6.44
N ASN A 80 -0.12 -0.40 5.28
CA ASN A 80 -0.96 0.31 4.33
C ASN A 80 -0.81 -0.33 2.94
N LEU A 81 -1.91 -0.38 2.20
CA LEU A 81 -1.94 -0.62 0.75
C LEU A 81 -1.26 -1.92 0.30
N ALA A 82 -1.33 -2.98 1.10
CA ALA A 82 -0.75 -4.26 0.71
C ALA A 82 -1.36 -4.76 -0.61
N GLN A 83 -0.52 -5.27 -1.51
CA GLN A 83 -0.90 -5.74 -2.84
C GLN A 83 -0.07 -6.96 -3.25
N PHE A 84 -0.75 -7.98 -3.77
CA PHE A 84 -0.05 -9.12 -4.39
C PHE A 84 0.73 -8.70 -5.64
N SER A 85 1.88 -9.34 -5.84
CA SER A 85 2.54 -9.32 -7.14
C SER A 85 1.73 -10.08 -8.18
N PRO A 86 1.84 -9.75 -9.50
CA PRO A 86 1.09 -10.44 -10.57
C PRO A 86 1.27 -11.96 -10.59
N ASN A 87 2.42 -12.46 -10.15
CA ASN A 87 2.67 -13.90 -10.03
C ASN A 87 2.17 -14.52 -8.71
N GLY A 88 1.55 -13.74 -7.80
CA GLY A 88 1.00 -14.19 -6.52
C GLY A 88 2.03 -14.69 -5.50
N ARG A 89 3.33 -14.51 -5.73
CA ARG A 89 4.40 -15.06 -4.86
C ARG A 89 4.95 -14.05 -3.86
N MET A 90 4.57 -12.78 -4.01
CA MET A 90 5.03 -11.69 -3.15
C MET A 90 3.89 -10.73 -2.85
N ILE A 91 4.04 -9.97 -1.77
CA ILE A 91 3.15 -8.85 -1.41
C ILE A 91 4.02 -7.64 -1.13
N ALA A 92 3.76 -6.52 -1.82
CA ALA A 92 4.31 -5.22 -1.46
C ALA A 92 3.35 -4.49 -0.53
N PHE A 93 3.88 -3.75 0.44
CA PHE A 93 3.10 -2.95 1.37
C PHE A 93 3.92 -1.81 1.95
N ALA A 94 3.25 -0.79 2.48
CA ALA A 94 3.89 0.30 3.20
C ALA A 94 3.74 0.11 4.73
N ARG A 95 4.77 0.51 5.48
CA ARG A 95 4.78 0.61 6.94
C ARG A 95 5.76 1.70 7.37
N GLY A 96 5.29 2.66 8.20
CA GLY A 96 6.13 3.76 8.68
C GLY A 96 6.77 4.56 7.54
N ASN A 97 5.97 4.91 6.50
CA ASN A 97 6.40 5.64 5.30
C ASN A 97 7.48 4.93 4.45
N ASN A 98 7.74 3.65 4.71
CA ASN A 98 8.67 2.83 3.94
C ASN A 98 7.96 1.68 3.23
N LEU A 99 8.54 1.24 2.11
CA LEU A 99 8.08 0.09 1.34
C LEU A 99 8.78 -1.19 1.76
N PHE A 100 7.99 -2.26 1.78
CA PHE A 100 8.41 -3.61 2.11
C PHE A 100 7.87 -4.61 1.07
N ILE A 101 8.58 -5.71 0.92
CA ILE A 101 8.13 -6.87 0.14
C ILE A 101 8.16 -8.10 1.04
N LYS A 102 7.03 -8.79 1.15
CA LYS A 102 6.91 -10.13 1.72
C LYS A 102 7.04 -11.17 0.62
N LYS A 103 8.04 -12.06 0.71
CA LYS A 103 8.18 -13.24 -0.16
C LYS A 103 7.46 -14.40 0.50
N LEU A 104 6.36 -14.85 -0.10
CA LEU A 104 5.45 -15.83 0.51
C LEU A 104 6.04 -17.24 0.54
N ASP A 105 6.83 -17.63 -0.47
CA ASP A 105 7.41 -18.96 -0.55
C ASP A 105 8.47 -19.23 0.55
N PHE A 106 9.12 -18.18 1.01
CA PHE A 106 10.21 -18.26 2.01
C PHE A 106 9.79 -17.63 3.35
N ASN A 107 8.60 -17.09 3.43
CA ASN A 107 8.09 -16.34 4.59
C ASN A 107 9.06 -15.22 5.06
N THR A 108 9.77 -14.58 4.12
CA THR A 108 10.75 -13.53 4.42
C THR A 108 10.23 -12.16 4.05
N GLU A 109 10.60 -11.15 4.86
CA GLU A 109 10.27 -9.75 4.65
C GLU A 109 11.54 -8.98 4.28
N LEU A 110 11.46 -8.14 3.26
CA LEU A 110 12.53 -7.28 2.78
C LEU A 110 12.09 -5.83 2.84
N GLN A 111 12.85 -5.00 3.53
CA GLN A 111 12.66 -3.55 3.52
C GLN A 111 13.32 -2.96 2.26
N ILE A 112 12.54 -2.23 1.45
CA ILE A 112 13.00 -1.64 0.19
C ILE A 112 13.54 -0.23 0.40
N THR A 113 12.80 0.61 1.14
CA THR A 113 13.19 1.98 1.45
C THR A 113 13.46 2.14 2.94
N LYS A 114 14.33 3.10 3.32
CA LYS A 114 14.77 3.28 4.71
C LYS A 114 14.73 4.73 5.18
N ASP A 115 14.37 5.63 4.30
CA ASP A 115 14.36 7.06 4.53
C ASP A 115 12.97 7.61 4.89
N GLY A 116 11.95 6.74 4.92
CA GLY A 116 10.58 7.11 5.31
C GLY A 116 10.54 7.65 6.72
N GLU A 117 9.98 8.86 6.89
CA GLU A 117 9.84 9.57 8.15
C GLU A 117 8.54 10.37 8.15
N PHE A 118 7.80 10.35 9.26
CA PHE A 118 6.54 11.09 9.39
C PHE A 118 6.76 12.60 9.21
N ASN A 119 5.91 13.23 8.41
CA ASN A 119 5.98 14.66 8.03
C ASN A 119 7.29 15.06 7.32
N LYS A 120 7.99 14.12 6.68
CA LYS A 120 9.18 14.39 5.88
C LYS A 120 9.22 13.59 4.59
N ILE A 121 9.32 12.26 4.69
CA ILE A 121 9.51 11.39 3.51
C ILE A 121 8.46 10.31 3.50
N ILE A 122 7.79 10.18 2.36
CA ILE A 122 6.80 9.14 2.11
C ILE A 122 7.23 8.34 0.89
N ASN A 123 7.23 7.02 0.99
CA ASN A 123 7.53 6.12 -0.10
C ASN A 123 6.31 5.28 -0.48
N GLY A 124 5.80 5.46 -1.70
CA GLY A 124 4.79 4.61 -2.31
C GLY A 124 3.35 4.79 -1.80
N THR A 125 3.11 5.69 -0.85
CA THR A 125 1.77 6.14 -0.46
C THR A 125 1.61 7.60 -0.80
N ALA A 126 0.39 8.08 -1.01
CA ALA A 126 0.12 9.48 -1.32
C ALA A 126 0.45 10.37 -0.12
N ASP A 127 0.93 11.60 -0.41
CA ASP A 127 0.77 12.72 0.51
C ASP A 127 -0.68 13.24 0.46
N TRP A 128 -1.00 14.24 1.26
CA TRP A 128 -2.36 14.77 1.34
C TRP A 128 -2.85 15.32 -0.02
N VAL A 129 -2.00 16.07 -0.76
CA VAL A 129 -2.37 16.68 -2.05
C VAL A 129 -2.68 15.61 -3.09
N TYR A 130 -1.84 14.59 -3.21
CA TYR A 130 -2.04 13.52 -4.20
C TYR A 130 -3.27 12.67 -3.90
N GLU A 131 -3.58 12.45 -2.65
CA GLU A 131 -4.80 11.74 -2.28
C GLU A 131 -6.05 12.57 -2.59
N GLU A 132 -6.07 13.85 -2.20
CA GLU A 132 -7.23 14.71 -2.34
C GLU A 132 -7.48 15.16 -3.79
N GLU A 133 -6.42 15.51 -4.53
CA GLU A 133 -6.55 16.09 -5.88
C GLU A 133 -6.56 15.03 -6.98
N PHE A 134 -5.81 13.93 -6.83
CA PHE A 134 -5.76 12.87 -7.83
C PHE A 134 -6.55 11.62 -7.45
N GLY A 135 -7.13 11.57 -6.26
CA GLY A 135 -8.00 10.48 -5.80
C GLY A 135 -7.28 9.13 -5.69
N ARG A 136 -5.98 9.13 -5.49
CA ARG A 136 -5.17 7.89 -5.41
C ARG A 136 -4.41 7.86 -4.09
N THR A 137 -4.41 6.68 -3.45
CA THR A 137 -3.71 6.44 -2.19
C THR A 137 -2.40 5.68 -2.39
N ARG A 138 -2.34 4.80 -3.42
CA ARG A 138 -1.19 3.96 -3.71
C ARG A 138 -0.36 4.50 -4.86
N TYR A 139 0.91 4.70 -4.60
CA TYR A 139 1.93 5.17 -5.53
C TYR A 139 3.11 4.22 -5.63
N PHE A 140 2.86 2.93 -5.53
CA PHE A 140 3.77 1.85 -5.94
C PHE A 140 3.05 0.86 -6.86
N GLU A 141 3.81 0.26 -7.77
CA GLU A 141 3.25 -0.59 -8.83
C GLU A 141 4.24 -1.71 -9.19
N TRP A 142 3.72 -2.95 -9.26
CA TRP A 142 4.48 -4.10 -9.72
C TRP A 142 4.62 -4.10 -11.23
N SER A 143 5.81 -4.48 -11.76
CA SER A 143 5.91 -4.85 -13.18
C SER A 143 5.07 -6.10 -13.46
N PRO A 144 4.51 -6.25 -14.69
CA PRO A 144 3.65 -7.40 -15.03
C PRO A 144 4.33 -8.76 -14.81
N ASP A 145 5.66 -8.85 -14.95
CA ASP A 145 6.45 -10.05 -14.69
C ASP A 145 6.87 -10.23 -13.21
N SER A 146 6.49 -9.29 -12.34
CA SER A 146 6.78 -9.31 -10.91
C SER A 146 8.26 -9.18 -10.53
N LYS A 147 9.11 -8.71 -11.43
CA LYS A 147 10.56 -8.56 -11.15
C LYS A 147 10.93 -7.17 -10.64
N LEU A 148 10.11 -6.18 -10.94
CA LEU A 148 10.38 -4.79 -10.60
C LEU A 148 9.22 -4.22 -9.77
N LEU A 149 9.56 -3.30 -8.85
CA LEU A 149 8.59 -2.49 -8.11
C LEU A 149 8.93 -1.01 -8.34
N ALA A 150 8.02 -0.28 -8.97
CA ALA A 150 8.14 1.17 -9.13
C ALA A 150 7.41 1.88 -8.00
N TRP A 151 7.88 3.07 -7.59
CA TRP A 151 7.14 3.93 -6.67
C TRP A 151 7.45 5.41 -6.85
N VAL A 152 6.54 6.24 -6.36
CA VAL A 152 6.78 7.66 -6.18
C VAL A 152 7.26 7.89 -4.74
N ARG A 153 8.35 8.64 -4.60
CA ARG A 153 8.85 9.15 -3.33
C ARG A 153 8.46 10.61 -3.23
N PHE A 154 7.89 10.98 -2.11
CA PHE A 154 7.49 12.34 -1.78
C PHE A 154 8.42 12.88 -0.69
N ASP A 155 8.95 14.07 -0.90
CA ASP A 155 9.68 14.82 0.11
C ASP A 155 8.84 16.04 0.50
N GLU A 156 8.19 15.94 1.65
CA GLU A 156 7.32 16.97 2.23
C GLU A 156 8.02 17.78 3.34
N SER A 157 9.36 17.70 3.42
CA SER A 157 10.13 18.35 4.48
C SER A 157 9.89 19.85 4.54
N GLU A 158 9.82 20.51 3.37
CA GLU A 158 9.60 21.94 3.25
C GLU A 158 8.13 22.37 3.29
N ILE A 159 7.20 21.42 3.31
CA ILE A 159 5.77 21.72 3.38
C ILE A 159 5.42 22.25 4.76
N LYS A 160 4.59 23.29 4.81
CA LYS A 160 4.06 23.83 6.06
C LYS A 160 3.08 22.87 6.71
N GLN A 161 3.07 22.86 8.02
CA GLN A 161 2.14 22.08 8.81
C GLN A 161 0.83 22.87 9.03
N PHE A 162 -0.27 22.14 9.04
CA PHE A 162 -1.57 22.61 9.48
C PHE A 162 -2.01 21.77 10.69
N SER A 163 -2.60 22.42 11.68
CA SER A 163 -3.11 21.77 12.88
C SER A 163 -4.55 22.16 13.10
N PHE A 164 -5.35 21.22 13.57
CA PHE A 164 -6.68 21.46 14.11
C PHE A 164 -6.92 20.61 15.35
N ASP A 165 -7.82 21.06 16.21
CA ASP A 165 -8.17 20.35 17.42
C ASP A 165 -9.17 19.25 17.13
N VAL A 166 -8.95 18.06 17.70
CA VAL A 166 -9.83 16.91 17.63
C VAL A 166 -10.51 16.73 18.99
N TYR A 167 -11.83 16.74 18.99
CA TYR A 167 -12.68 16.70 20.19
C TYR A 167 -13.28 15.30 20.44
N ASP A 168 -12.51 14.26 20.28
CA ASP A 168 -12.94 12.87 20.47
C ASP A 168 -12.70 12.34 21.89
N HIS A 169 -12.03 13.14 22.73
CA HIS A 169 -11.72 12.85 24.14
C HIS A 169 -12.09 14.04 25.04
N PRO A 170 -12.13 13.85 26.39
CA PRO A 170 -12.40 14.93 27.33
C PRO A 170 -11.42 16.10 27.28
N TYR A 171 -10.23 15.90 26.77
CA TYR A 171 -9.20 16.91 26.53
C TYR A 171 -8.84 16.93 25.05
N ASP A 172 -8.71 18.13 24.49
CA ASP A 172 -8.40 18.34 23.08
C ASP A 172 -7.03 17.77 22.72
N ASN A 173 -6.96 17.15 21.53
CA ASN A 173 -5.71 16.74 20.91
C ASN A 173 -5.53 17.48 19.60
N ALA A 174 -4.39 18.13 19.40
CA ALA A 174 -4.06 18.72 18.12
C ALA A 174 -3.66 17.63 17.12
N TYR A 175 -4.35 17.55 15.99
CA TYR A 175 -3.94 16.75 14.84
C TYR A 175 -3.15 17.63 13.87
N THR A 176 -1.90 17.27 13.62
CA THR A 176 -0.97 18.06 12.80
C THR A 176 -0.44 17.23 11.64
N TYR A 177 -0.54 17.76 10.43
CA TYR A 177 -0.05 17.11 9.21
C TYR A 177 0.44 18.14 8.19
N LYS A 178 1.14 17.69 7.16
CA LYS A 178 1.62 18.54 6.07
C LYS A 178 0.45 18.91 5.16
N TYR A 179 0.25 20.21 4.98
CA TYR A 179 -0.87 20.75 4.19
C TYR A 179 -0.44 22.04 3.50
N PRO A 180 -0.08 21.99 2.22
CA PRO A 180 0.21 23.20 1.47
C PRO A 180 -1.09 23.94 1.15
N LYS A 181 -1.19 25.19 1.54
CA LYS A 181 -2.29 26.07 1.12
C LYS A 181 -2.07 26.52 -0.32
N ALA A 182 -3.13 26.96 -1.00
CA ALA A 182 -3.06 27.48 -2.35
C ALA A 182 -1.95 28.54 -2.51
N GLY A 183 -1.07 28.35 -3.49
CA GLY A 183 0.09 29.20 -3.74
C GLY A 183 1.34 28.88 -2.89
N GLU A 184 1.29 27.88 -2.01
CA GLU A 184 2.43 27.40 -1.24
C GLU A 184 3.16 26.26 -1.99
N THR A 185 4.38 25.95 -1.55
CA THR A 185 5.20 24.89 -2.12
C THR A 185 4.58 23.51 -1.88
N ASN A 186 4.60 22.67 -2.90
CA ASN A 186 4.20 21.25 -2.82
C ASN A 186 5.40 20.33 -2.53
N SER A 187 5.11 19.06 -2.25
CA SER A 187 6.14 18.02 -2.07
C SER A 187 7.03 17.91 -3.31
N THR A 188 8.33 17.77 -3.10
CA THR A 188 9.25 17.39 -4.18
C THR A 188 9.09 15.90 -4.43
N VAL A 189 8.85 15.51 -5.69
CA VAL A 189 8.54 14.13 -6.07
C VAL A 189 9.60 13.53 -6.97
N SER A 190 9.83 12.23 -6.82
CA SER A 190 10.71 11.45 -7.70
C SER A 190 10.19 10.03 -7.89
N VAL A 191 10.46 9.45 -9.06
CA VAL A 191 10.08 8.07 -9.38
C VAL A 191 11.28 7.16 -9.26
N HIS A 192 11.09 6.03 -8.60
CA HIS A 192 12.12 5.04 -8.35
C HIS A 192 11.64 3.65 -8.78
N VAL A 193 12.58 2.80 -9.14
CA VAL A 193 12.34 1.38 -9.46
C VAL A 193 13.33 0.52 -8.70
N TYR A 194 12.81 -0.50 -8.01
CA TYR A 194 13.58 -1.52 -7.34
C TYR A 194 13.58 -2.81 -8.15
N ASP A 195 14.77 -3.33 -8.43
CA ASP A 195 14.98 -4.64 -9.02
C ASP A 195 15.09 -5.69 -7.91
N ILE A 196 14.18 -6.66 -7.92
CA ILE A 196 14.02 -7.67 -6.86
C ILE A 196 15.13 -8.72 -6.91
N GLU A 197 15.61 -9.04 -8.12
CA GLU A 197 16.67 -10.02 -8.32
C GLU A 197 18.02 -9.44 -7.95
N ASN A 198 18.35 -8.27 -8.50
CA ASN A 198 19.62 -7.59 -8.28
C ASN A 198 19.67 -6.79 -6.97
N ARG A 199 18.54 -6.58 -6.31
CA ARG A 199 18.40 -5.78 -5.06
C ARG A 199 18.95 -4.37 -5.20
N THR A 200 18.70 -3.74 -6.32
CA THR A 200 19.18 -2.38 -6.63
C THR A 200 18.01 -1.45 -6.87
N THR A 201 18.19 -0.20 -6.48
CA THR A 201 17.22 0.88 -6.74
C THR A 201 17.79 1.85 -7.76
N LYS A 202 16.96 2.27 -8.72
CA LYS A 202 17.29 3.28 -9.71
C LYS A 202 16.24 4.38 -9.67
N GLN A 203 16.69 5.63 -9.59
CA GLN A 203 15.82 6.79 -9.79
C GLN A 203 15.62 7.02 -11.28
N MET A 204 14.38 7.25 -11.69
CA MET A 204 14.02 7.55 -13.08
C MET A 204 14.30 9.02 -13.38
N ASN A 205 14.80 9.30 -14.58
CA ASN A 205 14.95 10.67 -15.04
C ASN A 205 13.62 11.16 -15.65
N CYS A 206 12.79 11.76 -14.80
CA CYS A 206 11.47 12.27 -15.19
C CYS A 206 11.47 13.77 -15.53
N GLY A 207 12.66 14.35 -15.76
CA GLY A 207 12.85 15.78 -15.99
C GLY A 207 13.13 16.55 -14.69
N THR A 208 13.35 17.86 -14.84
CA THR A 208 13.67 18.78 -13.75
C THR A 208 12.53 19.78 -13.51
N GLY A 209 12.42 20.28 -12.29
CA GLY A 209 11.45 21.31 -11.88
C GLY A 209 11.06 21.10 -10.41
N ASN A 210 10.66 22.19 -9.77
CA ASN A 210 10.25 22.16 -8.36
C ASN A 210 8.71 22.10 -8.17
N ASP A 211 7.96 22.28 -9.26
CA ASP A 211 6.49 22.26 -9.26
C ASP A 211 6.05 21.25 -10.30
N ILE A 212 6.29 19.98 -9.98
CA ILE A 212 6.02 18.84 -10.85
C ILE A 212 5.13 17.85 -10.09
N TYR A 213 4.16 17.27 -10.80
CA TYR A 213 3.33 16.19 -10.30
C TYR A 213 3.46 14.95 -11.18
N PHE A 214 3.42 13.78 -10.54
CA PHE A 214 3.33 12.47 -11.19
C PHE A 214 2.03 11.76 -10.79
N PRO A 215 0.86 12.23 -11.26
CA PRO A 215 -0.43 11.66 -10.83
C PRO A 215 -0.61 10.20 -11.23
N ILE A 216 0.06 9.76 -12.30
CA ILE A 216 0.01 8.37 -12.77
C ILE A 216 1.43 7.89 -13.08
N VAL A 217 1.79 6.78 -12.47
CA VAL A 217 2.96 5.97 -12.80
C VAL A 217 2.46 4.55 -12.98
N GLN A 218 2.68 3.97 -14.17
CA GLN A 218 2.15 2.67 -14.54
C GLN A 218 3.13 1.92 -15.44
N TRP A 219 3.30 0.60 -15.19
CA TRP A 219 4.05 -0.25 -16.10
C TRP A 219 3.32 -0.46 -17.40
N THR A 220 4.06 -0.48 -18.50
CA THR A 220 3.58 -0.97 -19.79
C THR A 220 3.63 -2.49 -19.81
N ASN A 221 2.98 -3.12 -20.82
CA ASN A 221 2.93 -4.57 -20.91
C ASN A 221 4.26 -5.23 -21.36
N ASP A 222 5.27 -4.43 -21.72
CA ASP A 222 6.59 -4.93 -22.13
C ASP A 222 7.51 -5.28 -20.95
N ASN A 223 7.09 -5.00 -19.71
CA ASN A 223 7.85 -5.20 -18.47
C ASN A 223 9.11 -4.32 -18.31
N GLU A 224 9.42 -3.47 -19.27
CA GLU A 224 10.67 -2.69 -19.32
C GLU A 224 10.44 -1.19 -19.21
N SER A 225 9.20 -0.73 -19.51
CA SER A 225 8.89 0.69 -19.64
C SER A 225 7.85 1.14 -18.62
N LEU A 226 8.06 2.32 -18.03
CA LEU A 226 7.09 3.03 -17.21
C LEU A 226 6.44 4.15 -18.02
N ALA A 227 5.11 4.17 -18.06
CA ALA A 227 4.33 5.31 -18.50
C ALA A 227 4.11 6.24 -17.32
N ILE A 228 4.50 7.49 -17.46
CA ILE A 228 4.40 8.51 -16.41
C ILE A 228 3.65 9.71 -16.96
N VAL A 229 2.55 10.07 -16.32
CA VAL A 229 1.90 11.37 -16.56
C VAL A 229 2.63 12.40 -15.71
N ARG A 230 3.11 13.43 -16.35
CA ARG A 230 3.77 14.58 -15.71
C ARG A 230 2.96 15.83 -15.98
N LEU A 231 2.64 16.56 -14.91
CA LEU A 231 2.04 17.89 -14.92
C LEU A 231 3.06 18.92 -14.50
#